data_a8a09d6956decd4b01fd1ea14565e233
#
_entry.id   a8a09d6956decd4b01fd1ea14565e233
#
_cell.length_a   1.000
_cell.length_b   1.000
_cell.length_c   1.000
_cell.angle_alpha   90.00
_cell.angle_beta   90.00
_cell.angle_gamma   90.00
#
_symmetry.space_group_name_H-M   'P 1'
#
loop_
_entity.id
_entity.type
_entity.pdbx_description
1 polymer ?
#
loop_
_entity_poly.entity_id
_entity_poly.type
_entity_poly.pdbx_seq_one_letter_code
_entity_poly.pdbx_strand_id
1 'polypeptide(L)'
;SRRQRQMCIRDSTGVITILGTIGFMLSVNVGITIVVLVVTPVSLFVASFIAKRTFSMFKAQSETRGEQTALIDEMIGNQKIVQAFGQEKDAIEKFDEINGRLQTCSLKAIFFSSITNPSTRFVNSLVYTGVGIFGALAAINGRLTVGQLSSFLSYANQYTKPFNEISGVVTELQNAIACAGRVFELIEEKSQVPEVENAVSLQHVDGKVKLKDVAFSYVPEQKLIENFNLQVKPGERVAIVGPTGCGKTTVINLLMRFYDVNSGSISVEDVDIREMTRHSLRAGYGMVLQETWLRAGTIRDNITVGRPDATQEEIEAAAKACHAHSFIMRLPEGYDTVISEDGGSLSQGQKQLLCITRVMLCRPPMLILDEACLLYTSPSPRDCS
;
A
#
# COMPACT_ATOMS: atom_id res chain seq x y z
N SER A 1 -7.72 -18.61 19.24
CA SER A 1 -6.57 -19.34 18.71
C SER A 1 -5.58 -19.67 19.83
N ARG A 2 -4.71 -20.68 19.65
CA ARG A 2 -3.68 -21.08 20.67
C ARG A 2 -2.78 -19.91 21.10
N ARG A 3 -2.43 -19.01 20.19
CA ARG A 3 -1.61 -17.82 20.51
C ARG A 3 -2.31 -16.84 21.46
N GLN A 4 -3.61 -16.60 21.26
CA GLN A 4 -4.38 -15.74 22.17
C GLN A 4 -4.48 -16.33 23.60
N ARG A 5 -4.66 -17.66 23.74
CA ARG A 5 -4.65 -18.30 25.07
C ARG A 5 -3.29 -18.19 25.76
N GLN A 6 -2.18 -18.33 25.01
CA GLN A 6 -0.84 -18.16 25.58
C GLN A 6 -0.55 -16.73 26.00
N MET A 7 -1.04 -15.72 25.26
CA MET A 7 -0.94 -14.31 25.68
C MET A 7 -1.73 -14.04 26.97
N CYS A 8 -3.00 -14.44 27.02
CA CYS A 8 -3.82 -14.26 28.22
C CYS A 8 -3.25 -14.94 29.47
N ILE A 9 -2.68 -16.14 29.34
CA ILE A 9 -2.05 -16.85 30.46
C ILE A 9 -0.79 -16.11 30.93
N ARG A 10 -0.02 -15.56 30.01
CA ARG A 10 1.23 -14.84 30.32
C ARG A 10 0.96 -13.50 31.01
N ASP A 11 -0.07 -12.78 30.59
CA ASP A 11 -0.49 -11.50 31.19
C ASP A 11 -1.07 -11.73 32.59
N SER A 12 -1.90 -12.76 32.76
CA SER A 12 -2.46 -13.11 34.09
C SER A 12 -1.37 -13.54 35.08
N THR A 13 -0.36 -14.31 34.63
CA THR A 13 0.79 -14.69 35.49
C THR A 13 1.61 -13.47 35.92
N GLY A 14 1.78 -12.47 35.05
CA GLY A 14 2.50 -11.23 35.40
C GLY A 14 1.82 -10.46 36.53
N VAL A 15 0.50 -10.27 36.45
CA VAL A 15 -0.30 -9.57 37.48
C VAL A 15 -0.30 -10.33 38.82
N ILE A 16 -0.51 -11.65 38.76
CA ILE A 16 -0.50 -12.50 39.97
C ILE A 16 0.88 -12.47 40.63
N THR A 17 1.95 -12.52 39.83
CA THR A 17 3.33 -12.43 40.36
C THR A 17 3.59 -11.11 41.04
N ILE A 18 3.17 -9.97 40.45
CA ILE A 18 3.32 -8.65 41.05
C ILE A 18 2.57 -8.57 42.39
N LEU A 19 1.27 -8.91 42.40
CA LEU A 19 0.45 -8.84 43.62
C LEU A 19 0.94 -9.80 44.69
N GLY A 20 1.29 -11.02 44.33
CA GLY A 20 1.82 -12.02 45.27
C GLY A 20 3.17 -11.62 45.86
N THR A 21 4.10 -11.14 45.04
CA THR A 21 5.41 -10.68 45.53
C THR A 21 5.30 -9.45 46.45
N ILE A 22 4.43 -8.50 46.13
CA ILE A 22 4.15 -7.35 47.00
C ILE A 22 3.61 -7.83 48.35
N GLY A 23 2.64 -8.74 48.36
CA GLY A 23 2.07 -9.28 49.60
C GLY A 23 3.12 -9.96 50.47
N PHE A 24 3.99 -10.79 49.90
CA PHE A 24 5.10 -11.42 50.65
C PHE A 24 6.16 -10.43 51.09
N MET A 25 6.51 -9.42 50.30
CA MET A 25 7.45 -8.37 50.68
C MET A 25 6.92 -7.53 51.86
N LEU A 26 5.65 -7.18 51.85
CA LEU A 26 5.00 -6.44 52.95
C LEU A 26 5.00 -7.24 54.24
N SER A 27 4.86 -8.56 54.20
CA SER A 27 4.91 -9.44 55.39
C SER A 27 6.31 -9.51 55.99
N VAL A 28 7.37 -9.28 55.19
CA VAL A 28 8.76 -9.30 55.70
C VAL A 28 9.19 -7.94 56.24
N ASN A 29 9.06 -6.87 55.48
CA ASN A 29 9.41 -5.52 55.90
C ASN A 29 8.73 -4.45 55.08
N VAL A 30 7.84 -3.67 55.70
CA VAL A 30 7.06 -2.62 55.01
C VAL A 30 7.94 -1.48 54.51
N GLY A 31 8.96 -1.06 55.27
CA GLY A 31 9.81 0.08 54.90
C GLY A 31 10.63 -0.19 53.64
N ILE A 32 11.25 -1.36 53.53
CA ILE A 32 12.04 -1.73 52.34
C ILE A 32 11.12 -1.98 51.14
N THR A 33 9.91 -2.51 51.36
CA THR A 33 8.91 -2.71 50.31
C THR A 33 8.48 -1.38 49.67
N ILE A 34 8.25 -0.34 50.49
CA ILE A 34 7.90 0.99 49.96
C ILE A 34 9.02 1.54 49.06
N VAL A 35 10.30 1.37 49.46
CA VAL A 35 11.43 1.79 48.61
C VAL A 35 11.42 1.08 47.26
N VAL A 36 11.19 -0.23 47.24
CA VAL A 36 11.10 -1.00 45.97
C VAL A 36 9.94 -0.52 45.12
N LEU A 37 8.76 -0.32 45.72
CA LEU A 37 7.56 0.13 45.03
C LEU A 37 7.71 1.53 44.40
N VAL A 38 8.44 2.43 45.04
CA VAL A 38 8.66 3.80 44.56
C VAL A 38 9.73 3.85 43.47
N VAL A 39 10.79 3.05 43.61
CA VAL A 39 11.93 3.12 42.66
C VAL A 39 11.69 2.29 41.39
N THR A 40 10.95 1.18 41.46
CA THR A 40 10.70 0.33 40.28
C THR A 40 10.00 1.07 39.12
N PRO A 41 8.97 1.92 39.32
CA PRO A 41 8.36 2.70 38.24
C PRO A 41 9.32 3.63 37.50
N VAL A 42 10.45 4.00 38.11
CA VAL A 42 11.49 4.79 37.44
C VAL A 42 12.04 4.05 36.22
N SER A 43 12.13 2.73 36.27
CA SER A 43 12.56 1.93 35.12
C SER A 43 11.61 2.06 33.92
N LEU A 44 10.30 2.11 34.17
CA LEU A 44 9.28 2.34 33.11
C LEU A 44 9.35 3.75 32.55
N PHE A 45 9.60 4.74 33.43
CA PHE A 45 9.78 6.12 32.98
C PHE A 45 11.00 6.27 32.06
N VAL A 46 12.13 5.69 32.45
CA VAL A 46 13.35 5.65 31.62
C VAL A 46 13.08 4.94 30.28
N ALA A 47 12.43 3.77 30.32
CA ALA A 47 12.05 3.03 29.11
C ALA A 47 11.14 3.87 28.19
N SER A 48 10.12 4.53 28.75
CA SER A 48 9.20 5.37 27.99
C SER A 48 9.90 6.58 27.34
N PHE A 49 10.82 7.21 28.08
CA PHE A 49 11.62 8.32 27.56
C PHE A 49 12.48 7.89 26.37
N ILE A 50 13.20 6.77 26.50
CA ILE A 50 14.03 6.22 25.43
C ILE A 50 13.15 5.83 24.24
N ALA A 51 12.01 5.16 24.49
CA ALA A 51 11.10 4.71 23.44
C ALA A 51 10.54 5.87 22.60
N LYS A 52 10.16 6.99 23.22
CA LYS A 52 9.73 8.20 22.49
C LYS A 52 10.82 8.73 21.56
N ARG A 53 12.06 8.72 22.02
CA ARG A 53 13.22 9.16 21.22
C ARG A 53 13.50 8.19 20.07
N THR A 54 13.41 6.91 20.35
CA THR A 54 13.60 5.82 19.36
C THR A 54 12.55 5.87 18.26
N PHE A 55 11.30 6.15 18.58
CA PHE A 55 10.21 6.26 17.60
C PHE A 55 10.51 7.28 16.48
N SER A 56 10.97 8.49 16.84
CA SER A 56 11.30 9.50 15.83
C SER A 56 12.46 9.06 14.93
N MET A 57 13.42 8.31 15.47
CA MET A 57 14.54 7.77 14.70
C MET A 57 14.10 6.66 13.73
N PHE A 58 13.21 5.76 14.15
CA PHE A 58 12.65 4.74 13.29
C PHE A 58 11.76 5.34 12.19
N LYS A 59 11.02 6.41 12.49
CA LYS A 59 10.24 7.13 11.48
C LYS A 59 11.16 7.69 10.39
N ALA A 60 12.20 8.43 10.76
CA ALA A 60 13.17 8.96 9.83
C ALA A 60 13.87 7.86 9.01
N GLN A 61 14.21 6.73 9.64
CA GLN A 61 14.78 5.56 8.94
C GLN A 61 13.81 5.00 7.90
N SER A 62 12.51 4.88 8.24
CA SER A 62 11.49 4.37 7.34
C SER A 62 11.26 5.28 6.14
N GLU A 63 11.22 6.60 6.36
CA GLU A 63 11.10 7.61 5.30
C GLU A 63 12.29 7.56 4.35
N THR A 64 13.52 7.59 4.88
CA THR A 64 14.74 7.53 4.06
C THR A 64 14.87 6.21 3.31
N ARG A 65 14.41 5.09 3.88
CA ARG A 65 14.35 3.80 3.18
C ARG A 65 13.34 3.84 2.04
N GLY A 66 12.21 4.52 2.22
CA GLY A 66 11.24 4.76 1.14
C GLY A 66 11.85 5.52 -0.03
N GLU A 67 12.60 6.61 0.24
CA GLU A 67 13.32 7.37 -0.78
C GLU A 67 14.34 6.49 -1.54
N GLN A 68 15.10 5.67 -0.81
CA GLN A 68 16.08 4.76 -1.41
C GLN A 68 15.39 3.74 -2.33
N THR A 69 14.29 3.13 -1.88
CA THR A 69 13.54 2.16 -2.67
C THR A 69 12.97 2.80 -3.92
N ALA A 70 12.39 4.00 -3.81
CA ALA A 70 11.87 4.73 -4.95
C ALA A 70 12.94 5.05 -6.00
N LEU A 71 14.14 5.47 -5.56
CA LEU A 71 15.27 5.70 -6.46
C LEU A 71 15.71 4.40 -7.16
N ILE A 72 15.77 3.28 -6.42
CA ILE A 72 16.14 1.98 -6.99
C ILE A 72 15.12 1.56 -8.06
N ASP A 73 13.84 1.65 -7.77
CA ASP A 73 12.76 1.28 -8.70
C ASP A 73 12.81 2.16 -9.94
N GLU A 74 13.03 3.48 -9.78
CA GLU A 74 13.16 4.41 -10.89
C GLU A 74 14.38 4.10 -11.77
N MET A 75 15.56 3.93 -11.18
CA MET A 75 16.80 3.72 -11.93
C MET A 75 16.88 2.33 -12.58
N ILE A 76 16.44 1.30 -11.87
CA ILE A 76 16.43 -0.08 -12.40
C ILE A 76 15.32 -0.22 -13.45
N GLY A 77 14.12 0.31 -13.20
CA GLY A 77 13.02 0.29 -14.16
C GLY A 77 13.36 0.98 -15.48
N ASN A 78 14.17 2.05 -15.41
CA ASN A 78 14.62 2.82 -16.57
C ASN A 78 16.08 2.58 -16.94
N GLN A 79 16.66 1.43 -16.57
CA GLN A 79 18.10 1.14 -16.76
C GLN A 79 18.60 1.40 -18.20
N LYS A 80 17.80 1.04 -19.20
CA LYS A 80 18.16 1.27 -20.62
C LYS A 80 18.33 2.76 -20.93
N ILE A 81 17.51 3.61 -20.34
CA ILE A 81 17.56 5.07 -20.53
C ILE A 81 18.78 5.62 -19.80
N VAL A 82 19.00 5.22 -18.54
CA VAL A 82 20.16 5.62 -17.74
C VAL A 82 21.45 5.32 -18.48
N GLN A 83 21.58 4.11 -19.06
CA GLN A 83 22.75 3.70 -19.84
C GLN A 83 22.85 4.45 -21.18
N ALA A 84 21.74 4.66 -21.88
CA ALA A 84 21.74 5.37 -23.17
C ALA A 84 22.22 6.82 -23.02
N PHE A 85 21.96 7.45 -21.88
CA PHE A 85 22.40 8.82 -21.59
C PHE A 85 23.67 8.91 -20.73
N GLY A 86 24.29 7.78 -20.36
CA GLY A 86 25.52 7.71 -19.57
C GLY A 86 25.39 8.31 -18.16
N GLN A 87 24.20 8.16 -17.54
CA GLN A 87 23.86 8.75 -16.24
C GLN A 87 24.11 7.81 -15.06
N GLU A 88 24.87 6.72 -15.24
CA GLU A 88 25.14 5.72 -14.19
C GLU A 88 25.88 6.32 -12.99
N LYS A 89 26.82 7.23 -13.24
CA LYS A 89 27.58 7.87 -12.18
C LYS A 89 26.70 8.75 -11.29
N ASP A 90 25.86 9.55 -11.90
CA ASP A 90 24.93 10.43 -11.18
C ASP A 90 23.89 9.64 -10.39
N ALA A 91 23.42 8.49 -10.94
CA ALA A 91 22.53 7.58 -10.24
C ALA A 91 23.21 6.96 -9.00
N ILE A 92 24.46 6.54 -9.12
CA ILE A 92 25.25 5.99 -8.01
C ILE A 92 25.51 7.06 -6.94
N GLU A 93 25.86 8.29 -7.34
CA GLU A 93 26.11 9.38 -6.41
C GLU A 93 24.87 9.74 -5.58
N LYS A 94 23.69 9.83 -6.22
CA LYS A 94 22.41 10.01 -5.53
C LYS A 94 22.10 8.86 -4.59
N PHE A 95 22.35 7.62 -5.03
CA PHE A 95 22.15 6.44 -4.18
C PHE A 95 23.05 6.49 -2.95
N ASP A 96 24.32 6.83 -3.11
CA ASP A 96 25.30 6.90 -2.01
C ASP A 96 24.94 8.01 -1.01
N GLU A 97 24.43 9.14 -1.47
CA GLU A 97 23.91 10.21 -0.60
C GLU A 97 22.75 9.71 0.27
N ILE A 98 21.72 9.12 -0.35
CA ILE A 98 20.55 8.59 0.37
C ILE A 98 20.97 7.47 1.31
N ASN A 99 21.84 6.56 0.85
CA ASN A 99 22.35 5.44 1.64
C ASN A 99 23.16 5.92 2.85
N GLY A 100 23.95 6.96 2.71
CA GLY A 100 24.69 7.59 3.81
C GLY A 100 23.75 8.19 4.87
N ARG A 101 22.66 8.85 4.45
CA ARG A 101 21.61 9.33 5.35
C ARG A 101 20.91 8.16 6.04
N LEU A 102 20.56 7.10 5.30
CA LEU A 102 19.93 5.89 5.82
C LEU A 102 20.81 5.19 6.84
N GLN A 103 22.12 5.06 6.56
CA GLN A 103 23.09 4.49 7.49
C GLN A 103 23.11 5.26 8.80
N THR A 104 23.17 6.59 8.76
CA THR A 104 23.19 7.45 9.94
C THR A 104 21.91 7.32 10.77
N CYS A 105 20.73 7.33 10.12
CA CYS A 105 19.44 7.16 10.78
C CYS A 105 19.32 5.76 11.39
N SER A 106 19.75 4.73 10.66
CA SER A 106 19.71 3.33 11.10
C SER A 106 20.61 3.08 12.31
N LEU A 107 21.83 3.60 12.29
CA LEU A 107 22.75 3.48 13.44
C LEU A 107 22.16 4.13 14.69
N LYS A 108 21.59 5.34 14.57
CA LYS A 108 20.93 6.02 15.69
C LYS A 108 19.72 5.24 16.19
N ALA A 109 18.86 4.75 15.29
CA ALA A 109 17.68 3.98 15.68
C ALA A 109 18.06 2.68 16.40
N ILE A 110 19.02 1.93 15.89
CA ILE A 110 19.52 0.69 16.49
C ILE A 110 20.18 0.99 17.84
N PHE A 111 21.01 2.02 17.94
CA PHE A 111 21.68 2.40 19.18
C PHE A 111 20.66 2.71 20.29
N PHE A 112 19.71 3.62 20.02
CA PHE A 112 18.69 3.98 21.02
C PHE A 112 17.77 2.81 21.37
N SER A 113 17.41 1.98 20.41
CA SER A 113 16.63 0.76 20.67
C SER A 113 17.39 -0.23 21.54
N SER A 114 18.67 -0.43 21.26
CA SER A 114 19.53 -1.39 21.99
C SER A 114 19.84 -0.95 23.42
N ILE A 115 19.90 0.36 23.68
CA ILE A 115 20.21 0.88 25.02
C ILE A 115 19.04 0.75 26.01
N THR A 116 17.82 0.50 25.54
CA THR A 116 16.61 0.38 26.37
C THR A 116 16.76 -0.72 27.41
N ASN A 117 17.12 -1.94 27.00
CA ASN A 117 17.26 -3.08 27.88
C ASN A 117 18.41 -2.93 28.90
N PRO A 118 19.63 -2.51 28.51
CA PRO A 118 20.69 -2.23 29.49
C PRO A 118 20.31 -1.15 30.51
N SER A 119 19.64 -0.08 30.07
CA SER A 119 19.24 1.02 30.97
C SER A 119 18.22 0.56 32.03
N THR A 120 17.21 -0.20 31.63
CA THR A 120 16.22 -0.74 32.56
C THR A 120 16.85 -1.75 33.53
N ARG A 121 17.75 -2.61 33.06
CA ARG A 121 18.51 -3.52 33.92
C ARG A 121 19.41 -2.77 34.91
N PHE A 122 20.05 -1.69 34.47
CA PHE A 122 20.87 -0.85 35.36
C PHE A 122 20.04 -0.25 36.48
N VAL A 123 18.86 0.33 36.16
CA VAL A 123 17.95 0.86 37.21
C VAL A 123 17.54 -0.24 38.17
N ASN A 124 17.18 -1.42 37.67
CA ASN A 124 16.80 -2.55 38.51
C ASN A 124 17.96 -3.05 39.39
N SER A 125 19.19 -3.02 38.90
CA SER A 125 20.38 -3.36 39.66
C SER A 125 20.63 -2.34 40.80
N LEU A 126 20.35 -1.05 40.58
CA LEU A 126 20.40 -0.03 41.63
C LEU A 126 19.35 -0.31 42.72
N VAL A 127 18.12 -0.66 42.31
CA VAL A 127 17.07 -1.07 43.28
C VAL A 127 17.53 -2.26 44.10
N TYR A 128 18.04 -3.30 43.45
CA TYR A 128 18.51 -4.52 44.08
C TYR A 128 19.66 -4.25 45.07
N THR A 129 20.62 -3.41 44.69
CA THR A 129 21.74 -2.97 45.54
C THR A 129 21.24 -2.17 46.72
N GLY A 130 20.31 -1.24 46.50
CA GLY A 130 19.68 -0.47 47.56
C GLY A 130 18.97 -1.37 48.60
N VAL A 131 18.17 -2.31 48.12
CA VAL A 131 17.51 -3.31 49.00
C VAL A 131 18.55 -4.14 49.77
N GLY A 132 19.65 -4.53 49.14
CA GLY A 132 20.74 -5.26 49.79
C GLY A 132 21.39 -4.45 50.92
N ILE A 133 21.71 -3.18 50.70
CA ILE A 133 22.33 -2.30 51.66
C ILE A 133 21.37 -2.02 52.87
N PHE A 134 20.15 -1.56 52.56
CA PHE A 134 19.17 -1.26 53.64
C PHE A 134 18.75 -2.53 54.40
N GLY A 135 18.61 -3.65 53.69
CA GLY A 135 18.30 -4.93 54.32
C GLY A 135 19.42 -5.47 55.17
N ALA A 136 20.70 -5.32 54.75
CA ALA A 136 21.84 -5.68 55.56
C ALA A 136 21.96 -4.82 56.85
N LEU A 137 21.74 -3.50 56.72
CA LEU A 137 21.70 -2.61 57.89
C LEU A 137 20.55 -2.98 58.86
N ALA A 138 19.40 -3.36 58.33
CA ALA A 138 18.27 -3.83 59.14
C ALA A 138 18.58 -5.17 59.84
N ALA A 139 19.34 -6.06 59.19
CA ALA A 139 19.78 -7.33 59.77
C ALA A 139 20.82 -7.12 60.90
N ILE A 140 21.78 -6.22 60.69
CA ILE A 140 22.77 -5.86 61.75
C ILE A 140 22.07 -5.28 62.97
N ASN A 141 21.01 -4.49 62.77
CA ASN A 141 20.21 -3.92 63.85
C ASN A 141 19.19 -4.92 64.46
N GLY A 142 19.26 -6.20 64.09
CA GLY A 142 18.39 -7.25 64.65
C GLY A 142 16.93 -7.18 64.21
N ARG A 143 16.60 -6.35 63.23
CA ARG A 143 15.22 -6.18 62.71
C ARG A 143 14.84 -7.19 61.62
N LEU A 144 15.83 -7.85 61.01
CA LEU A 144 15.66 -8.87 59.98
C LEU A 144 16.64 -10.01 60.22
N THR A 145 16.24 -11.24 59.91
CA THR A 145 17.17 -12.39 59.83
C THR A 145 17.83 -12.45 58.44
N VAL A 146 19.00 -13.09 58.36
CA VAL A 146 19.69 -13.31 57.07
C VAL A 146 18.83 -14.07 56.08
N GLY A 147 18.04 -15.04 56.56
CA GLY A 147 17.11 -15.79 55.69
C GLY A 147 15.99 -14.92 55.15
N GLN A 148 15.43 -14.01 55.98
CA GLN A 148 14.42 -13.03 55.53
C GLN A 148 15.00 -12.06 54.47
N LEU A 149 16.24 -11.60 54.65
CA LEU A 149 16.91 -10.75 53.65
C LEU A 149 17.10 -11.48 52.34
N SER A 150 17.55 -12.73 52.34
CA SER A 150 17.70 -13.55 51.16
C SER A 150 16.37 -13.77 50.43
N SER A 151 15.30 -14.07 51.17
CA SER A 151 13.95 -14.20 50.62
C SER A 151 13.46 -12.88 50.01
N PHE A 152 13.69 -11.76 50.69
CA PHE A 152 13.32 -10.44 50.23
C PHE A 152 14.01 -10.06 48.88
N LEU A 153 15.31 -10.32 48.78
CA LEU A 153 16.07 -10.12 47.54
C LEU A 153 15.52 -10.95 46.38
N SER A 154 15.12 -12.20 46.66
CA SER A 154 14.47 -13.06 45.67
C SER A 154 13.11 -12.50 45.23
N TYR A 155 12.29 -12.03 46.13
CA TYR A 155 11.00 -11.39 45.80
C TYR A 155 11.19 -10.07 45.05
N ALA A 156 12.14 -9.23 45.43
CA ALA A 156 12.47 -8.00 44.71
C ALA A 156 12.89 -8.29 43.25
N ASN A 157 13.69 -9.34 43.03
CA ASN A 157 14.06 -9.76 41.68
C ASN A 157 12.87 -10.29 40.89
N GLN A 158 11.98 -11.09 41.47
CA GLN A 158 10.76 -11.55 40.82
C GLN A 158 9.79 -10.42 40.49
N TYR A 159 9.68 -9.43 41.40
CA TYR A 159 8.85 -8.25 41.17
C TYR A 159 9.31 -7.41 39.98
N THR A 160 10.62 -7.28 39.75
CA THR A 160 11.17 -6.47 38.65
C THR A 160 11.09 -7.14 37.27
N LYS A 161 10.96 -8.48 37.17
CA LYS A 161 10.88 -9.21 35.90
C LYS A 161 9.77 -8.74 34.99
N PRO A 162 8.48 -8.63 35.41
CA PRO A 162 7.39 -8.16 34.53
C PRO A 162 7.64 -6.76 33.98
N PHE A 163 8.27 -5.86 34.76
CA PHE A 163 8.58 -4.51 34.31
C PHE A 163 9.64 -4.50 33.22
N ASN A 164 10.62 -5.41 33.25
CA ASN A 164 11.60 -5.58 32.17
C ASN A 164 10.95 -6.11 30.89
N GLU A 165 10.03 -7.07 31.03
CA GLU A 165 9.29 -7.62 29.89
C GLU A 165 8.41 -6.55 29.24
N ILE A 166 7.66 -5.77 30.03
CA ILE A 166 6.85 -4.65 29.56
C ILE A 166 7.72 -3.62 28.82
N SER A 167 8.90 -3.29 29.34
CA SER A 167 9.82 -2.34 28.70
C SER A 167 10.27 -2.80 27.30
N GLY A 168 10.49 -4.10 27.11
CA GLY A 168 10.80 -4.69 25.80
C GLY A 168 9.62 -4.61 24.83
N VAL A 169 8.41 -4.93 25.32
CA VAL A 169 7.18 -4.93 24.52
C VAL A 169 6.77 -3.51 24.11
N VAL A 170 7.03 -2.49 24.91
CA VAL A 170 6.69 -1.08 24.59
C VAL A 170 7.35 -0.64 23.28
N THR A 171 8.59 -1.02 23.03
CA THR A 171 9.28 -0.67 21.77
C THR A 171 8.66 -1.38 20.57
N GLU A 172 8.33 -2.67 20.71
CA GLU A 172 7.66 -3.45 19.67
C GLU A 172 6.26 -2.91 19.38
N LEU A 173 5.52 -2.54 20.43
CA LEU A 173 4.19 -1.95 20.32
C LEU A 173 4.24 -0.61 19.58
N GLN A 174 5.21 0.24 19.82
CA GLN A 174 5.37 1.51 19.11
C GLN A 174 5.65 1.29 17.62
N ASN A 175 6.49 0.33 17.28
CA ASN A 175 6.72 -0.06 15.89
C ASN A 175 5.43 -0.57 15.22
N ALA A 176 4.69 -1.42 15.93
CA ALA A 176 3.42 -1.95 15.44
C ALA A 176 2.39 -0.84 15.21
N ILE A 177 2.29 0.14 16.13
CA ILE A 177 1.40 1.31 15.99
C ILE A 177 1.81 2.17 14.80
N ALA A 178 3.12 2.41 14.59
CA ALA A 178 3.60 3.17 13.45
C ALA A 178 3.27 2.49 12.12
N CYS A 179 3.45 1.17 12.03
CA CYS A 179 3.07 0.38 10.86
C CYS A 179 1.55 0.36 10.66
N ALA A 180 0.78 0.20 11.75
CA ALA A 180 -0.68 0.23 11.70
C ALA A 180 -1.21 1.59 11.21
N GLY A 181 -0.60 2.70 11.66
CA GLY A 181 -0.94 4.05 11.17
C GLY A 181 -0.89 4.16 9.65
N ARG A 182 0.18 3.64 9.02
CA ARG A 182 0.30 3.65 7.55
C ARG A 182 -0.75 2.78 6.85
N VAL A 183 -1.11 1.65 7.45
CA VAL A 183 -2.17 0.77 6.93
C VAL A 183 -3.53 1.45 7.05
N PHE A 184 -3.81 2.09 8.19
CA PHE A 184 -5.05 2.83 8.39
C PHE A 184 -5.14 4.06 7.48
N GLU A 185 -4.05 4.79 7.26
CA GLU A 185 -4.01 5.89 6.30
C GLU A 185 -4.48 5.46 4.91
N LEU A 186 -4.06 4.27 4.45
CA LEU A 186 -4.54 3.70 3.18
C LEU A 186 -6.01 3.26 3.26
N ILE A 187 -6.44 2.64 4.37
CA ILE A 187 -7.82 2.15 4.54
C ILE A 187 -8.82 3.31 4.66
N GLU A 188 -8.40 4.39 5.34
CA GLU A 188 -9.21 5.59 5.58
C GLU A 188 -9.12 6.60 4.42
N GLU A 189 -8.33 6.30 3.38
CA GLU A 189 -8.28 7.13 2.18
C GLU A 189 -9.69 7.31 1.63
N LYS A 190 -10.03 8.55 1.30
CA LYS A 190 -11.37 8.87 0.82
C LYS A 190 -11.71 8.06 -0.41
N SER A 191 -12.75 7.26 -0.30
CA SER A 191 -13.28 6.52 -1.43
C SER A 191 -13.77 7.49 -2.52
N GLN A 192 -13.81 7.00 -3.75
CA GLN A 192 -14.44 7.69 -4.88
C GLN A 192 -15.82 8.20 -4.47
N VAL A 193 -16.23 9.36 -5.03
CA VAL A 193 -17.58 9.94 -4.80
C VAL A 193 -18.64 8.83 -4.91
N PRO A 194 -19.46 8.61 -3.86
CA PRO A 194 -20.46 7.54 -3.88
C PRO A 194 -21.47 7.76 -5.01
N GLU A 195 -22.05 6.66 -5.49
CA GLU A 195 -23.17 6.73 -6.42
C GLU A 195 -24.40 7.28 -5.72
N VAL A 196 -25.29 7.94 -6.47
CA VAL A 196 -26.57 8.41 -5.94
C VAL A 196 -27.42 7.20 -5.50
N GLU A 197 -28.22 7.36 -4.43
CA GLU A 197 -29.01 6.24 -3.85
C GLU A 197 -29.94 5.55 -4.86
N ASN A 198 -30.43 6.27 -5.87
CA ASN A 198 -31.31 5.74 -6.91
C ASN A 198 -30.63 5.73 -8.29
N ALA A 199 -29.33 5.39 -8.35
CA ALA A 199 -28.60 5.35 -9.59
C ALA A 199 -29.26 4.41 -10.62
N VAL A 200 -29.44 4.91 -11.83
CA VAL A 200 -30.06 4.16 -12.94
C VAL A 200 -29.06 3.14 -13.48
N SER A 201 -29.53 1.91 -13.68
CA SER A 201 -28.78 0.89 -14.42
C SER A 201 -29.36 0.77 -15.83
N LEU A 202 -28.57 1.14 -16.86
CA LEU A 202 -29.01 1.01 -18.24
C LEU A 202 -29.05 -0.48 -18.64
N GLN A 203 -30.20 -0.93 -19.10
CA GLN A 203 -30.40 -2.30 -19.60
C GLN A 203 -29.98 -2.45 -21.07
N HIS A 204 -30.08 -1.35 -21.83
CA HIS A 204 -29.74 -1.30 -23.24
C HIS A 204 -29.06 0.00 -23.54
N VAL A 205 -28.02 -0.05 -24.36
CA VAL A 205 -27.23 1.11 -24.80
C VAL A 205 -27.08 1.02 -26.31
N ASP A 206 -27.61 2.04 -27.02
CA ASP A 206 -27.50 2.15 -28.47
C ASP A 206 -26.26 2.93 -28.92
N GLY A 207 -25.67 3.70 -28.01
CA GLY A 207 -24.44 4.46 -28.22
C GLY A 207 -24.69 5.95 -28.47
N LYS A 208 -25.78 6.52 -27.97
CA LYS A 208 -26.03 7.96 -28.00
C LYS A 208 -25.28 8.64 -26.85
N VAL A 209 -24.30 9.50 -27.19
CA VAL A 209 -23.48 10.22 -26.19
C VAL A 209 -23.59 11.72 -26.45
N LYS A 210 -23.75 12.52 -25.40
CA LYS A 210 -23.81 13.98 -25.48
C LYS A 210 -23.02 14.63 -24.34
N LEU A 211 -22.12 15.50 -24.73
CA LEU A 211 -21.38 16.40 -23.83
C LEU A 211 -21.93 17.82 -24.04
N LYS A 212 -22.31 18.49 -22.99
CA LYS A 212 -22.85 19.86 -23.04
C LYS A 212 -22.11 20.75 -22.07
N ASP A 213 -21.48 21.80 -22.63
CA ASP A 213 -20.77 22.86 -21.89
C ASP A 213 -19.78 22.30 -20.86
N VAL A 214 -19.11 21.19 -21.19
CA VAL A 214 -18.22 20.48 -20.30
C VAL A 214 -16.96 21.29 -20.05
N ALA A 215 -16.68 21.55 -18.77
CA ALA A 215 -15.39 22.07 -18.32
C ALA A 215 -14.78 21.13 -17.28
N PHE A 216 -13.47 20.93 -17.38
CA PHE A 216 -12.72 20.08 -16.46
C PHE A 216 -11.27 20.53 -16.32
N SER A 217 -10.74 20.39 -15.10
CA SER A 217 -9.32 20.52 -14.76
C SER A 217 -8.97 19.58 -13.63
N TYR A 218 -7.75 19.00 -13.66
CA TYR A 218 -7.25 18.18 -12.57
C TYR A 218 -6.87 19.00 -11.33
N VAL A 219 -6.41 20.23 -11.56
CA VAL A 219 -6.10 21.20 -10.50
C VAL A 219 -6.81 22.52 -10.84
N PRO A 220 -7.33 23.23 -9.82
CA PRO A 220 -8.14 24.45 -10.05
C PRO A 220 -7.44 25.55 -10.86
N GLU A 221 -6.11 25.64 -10.77
CA GLU A 221 -5.31 26.67 -11.42
C GLU A 221 -5.05 26.40 -12.91
N GLN A 222 -5.24 25.16 -13.36
CA GLN A 222 -4.92 24.74 -14.73
C GLN A 222 -6.20 24.45 -15.52
N LYS A 223 -6.58 25.36 -16.42
CA LYS A 223 -7.70 25.13 -17.33
C LYS A 223 -7.26 24.15 -18.43
N LEU A 224 -7.97 23.02 -18.52
CA LEU A 224 -7.65 21.96 -19.49
C LEU A 224 -8.74 21.81 -20.56
N ILE A 225 -9.99 21.72 -20.14
CA ILE A 225 -11.16 21.62 -21.01
C ILE A 225 -12.13 22.73 -20.62
N GLU A 226 -12.57 23.55 -21.59
CA GLU A 226 -13.54 24.62 -21.39
C GLU A 226 -14.59 24.56 -22.51
N ASN A 227 -15.87 24.65 -22.12
CA ASN A 227 -17.02 24.71 -23.02
C ASN A 227 -17.03 23.63 -24.11
N PHE A 228 -16.60 22.41 -23.77
CA PHE A 228 -16.53 21.33 -24.74
C PHE A 228 -17.94 20.76 -24.98
N ASN A 229 -18.36 20.79 -26.24
CA ASN A 229 -19.64 20.30 -26.71
C ASN A 229 -19.41 19.22 -27.78
N LEU A 230 -20.05 18.06 -27.61
CA LEU A 230 -19.99 16.95 -28.55
C LEU A 230 -21.31 16.19 -28.52
N GLN A 231 -21.82 15.80 -29.65
CA GLN A 231 -22.96 14.89 -29.75
C GLN A 231 -22.62 13.77 -30.72
N VAL A 232 -22.79 12.54 -30.27
CA VAL A 232 -22.52 11.31 -31.04
C VAL A 232 -23.82 10.53 -31.12
N LYS A 233 -24.18 10.12 -32.34
CA LYS A 233 -25.35 9.29 -32.60
C LYS A 233 -24.98 7.80 -32.66
N PRO A 234 -25.93 6.90 -32.43
CA PRO A 234 -25.70 5.46 -32.60
C PRO A 234 -25.04 5.12 -33.95
N GLY A 235 -23.98 4.32 -33.90
CA GLY A 235 -23.23 3.90 -35.08
C GLY A 235 -22.30 4.96 -35.67
N GLU A 236 -22.26 6.17 -35.14
CA GLU A 236 -21.34 7.22 -35.60
C GLU A 236 -19.92 7.00 -35.11
N ARG A 237 -18.95 7.34 -35.98
CA ARG A 237 -17.52 7.30 -35.63
C ARG A 237 -17.02 8.73 -35.48
N VAL A 238 -16.39 9.02 -34.35
CA VAL A 238 -15.83 10.34 -34.03
C VAL A 238 -14.35 10.22 -33.78
N ALA A 239 -13.53 11.06 -34.41
CA ALA A 239 -12.12 11.19 -34.14
C ALA A 239 -11.87 12.47 -33.32
N ILE A 240 -11.23 12.32 -32.15
CA ILE A 240 -10.76 13.43 -31.33
C ILE A 240 -9.29 13.65 -31.66
N VAL A 241 -8.99 14.75 -32.35
CA VAL A 241 -7.63 15.10 -32.81
C VAL A 241 -7.14 16.37 -32.11
N GLY A 242 -5.84 16.45 -31.88
CA GLY A 242 -5.21 17.63 -31.27
C GLY A 242 -3.79 17.34 -30.80
N PRO A 243 -2.99 18.35 -30.48
CA PRO A 243 -1.62 18.18 -30.01
C PRO A 243 -1.55 17.38 -28.70
N THR A 244 -0.37 16.87 -28.37
CA THR A 244 -0.13 16.21 -27.09
C THR A 244 -0.42 17.17 -25.94
N GLY A 245 -1.12 16.70 -24.89
CA GLY A 245 -1.49 17.51 -23.74
C GLY A 245 -2.79 18.34 -23.90
N CYS A 246 -3.48 18.33 -25.03
CA CYS A 246 -4.74 19.07 -25.21
C CYS A 246 -5.97 18.43 -24.55
N GLY A 247 -5.80 17.33 -23.80
CA GLY A 247 -6.90 16.72 -23.03
C GLY A 247 -7.64 15.57 -23.73
N LYS A 248 -7.11 14.97 -24.80
CA LYS A 248 -7.76 13.83 -25.49
C LYS A 248 -8.07 12.67 -24.54
N THR A 249 -7.06 12.18 -23.83
CA THR A 249 -7.21 11.12 -22.83
C THR A 249 -8.07 11.57 -21.65
N THR A 250 -8.09 12.87 -21.33
CA THR A 250 -8.99 13.42 -20.30
C THR A 250 -10.45 13.28 -20.70
N VAL A 251 -10.81 13.52 -21.96
CA VAL A 251 -12.18 13.29 -22.43
C VAL A 251 -12.59 11.84 -22.27
N ILE A 252 -11.68 10.89 -22.56
CA ILE A 252 -11.90 9.45 -22.32
C ILE A 252 -12.15 9.18 -20.84
N ASN A 253 -11.32 9.73 -19.95
CA ASN A 253 -11.46 9.57 -18.51
C ASN A 253 -12.80 10.13 -17.98
N LEU A 254 -13.30 11.22 -18.57
CA LEU A 254 -14.60 11.78 -18.23
C LEU A 254 -15.75 10.91 -18.75
N LEU A 255 -15.67 10.38 -19.96
CA LEU A 255 -16.67 9.46 -20.52
C LEU A 255 -16.82 8.18 -19.67
N MET A 256 -15.69 7.63 -19.18
CA MET A 256 -15.67 6.47 -18.30
C MET A 256 -15.99 6.80 -16.83
N ARG A 257 -16.24 8.08 -16.54
CA ARG A 257 -16.46 8.59 -15.18
C ARG A 257 -15.38 8.15 -14.20
N PHE A 258 -14.10 8.26 -14.61
CA PHE A 258 -12.98 8.20 -13.68
C PHE A 258 -12.86 9.51 -12.89
N TYR A 259 -13.34 10.61 -13.47
CA TYR A 259 -13.49 11.91 -12.84
C TYR A 259 -14.89 12.46 -13.19
N ASP A 260 -15.49 13.20 -12.27
CA ASP A 260 -16.70 13.97 -12.55
C ASP A 260 -16.32 15.35 -13.12
N VAL A 261 -17.14 15.90 -14.00
CA VAL A 261 -16.89 17.21 -14.62
C VAL A 261 -17.02 18.35 -13.59
N ASN A 262 -16.22 19.41 -13.74
CA ASN A 262 -16.32 20.60 -12.90
C ASN A 262 -17.58 21.41 -13.22
N SER A 263 -17.96 21.50 -14.50
CA SER A 263 -19.23 22.07 -14.93
C SER A 263 -19.72 21.44 -16.23
N GLY A 264 -20.98 21.66 -16.59
CA GLY A 264 -21.62 21.01 -17.71
C GLY A 264 -22.16 19.63 -17.37
N SER A 265 -22.47 18.85 -18.41
CA SER A 265 -23.02 17.50 -18.26
C SER A 265 -22.54 16.56 -19.36
N ILE A 266 -22.41 15.28 -19.01
CA ILE A 266 -22.17 14.19 -19.95
C ILE A 266 -23.34 13.24 -19.80
N SER A 267 -24.01 12.89 -20.89
CA SER A 267 -25.13 11.96 -20.88
C SER A 267 -24.92 10.84 -21.88
N VAL A 268 -25.38 9.64 -21.48
CA VAL A 268 -25.47 8.44 -22.32
C VAL A 268 -26.95 8.05 -22.35
N GLU A 269 -27.49 7.80 -23.53
CA GLU A 269 -28.95 7.56 -23.71
C GLU A 269 -29.85 8.61 -23.02
N ASP A 270 -29.45 9.89 -23.11
CA ASP A 270 -30.13 11.05 -22.49
C ASP A 270 -30.13 11.06 -20.95
N VAL A 271 -29.46 10.13 -20.26
CA VAL A 271 -29.29 10.09 -18.81
C VAL A 271 -27.90 10.64 -18.46
N ASP A 272 -27.81 11.52 -17.47
CA ASP A 272 -26.50 12.03 -17.00
C ASP A 272 -25.70 10.88 -16.38
N ILE A 273 -24.42 10.77 -16.73
CA ILE A 273 -23.56 9.71 -16.21
C ILE A 273 -23.41 9.75 -14.69
N ARG A 274 -23.69 10.89 -14.05
CA ARG A 274 -23.66 11.02 -12.59
C ARG A 274 -24.87 10.35 -11.91
N GLU A 275 -25.97 10.18 -12.66
CA GLU A 275 -27.20 9.53 -12.21
C GLU A 275 -27.22 8.02 -12.51
N MET A 276 -26.18 7.51 -13.16
CA MET A 276 -26.02 6.08 -13.47
C MET A 276 -25.10 5.37 -12.49
N THR A 277 -25.26 4.06 -12.38
CA THR A 277 -24.22 3.21 -11.77
C THR A 277 -22.99 3.20 -12.67
N ARG A 278 -21.78 3.32 -12.09
CA ARG A 278 -20.53 3.23 -12.85
C ARG A 278 -20.38 1.88 -13.55
N HIS A 279 -20.90 0.83 -12.92
CA HIS A 279 -20.88 -0.51 -13.49
C HIS A 279 -21.67 -0.55 -14.81
N SER A 280 -22.90 -0.06 -14.82
CA SER A 280 -23.75 -0.01 -16.01
C SER A 280 -23.15 0.88 -17.11
N LEU A 281 -22.65 2.06 -16.75
CA LEU A 281 -21.97 2.97 -17.67
C LEU A 281 -20.77 2.29 -18.35
N ARG A 282 -19.88 1.71 -17.56
CA ARG A 282 -18.65 1.09 -18.04
C ARG A 282 -18.88 -0.20 -18.82
N ALA A 283 -19.94 -0.95 -18.50
CA ALA A 283 -20.34 -2.12 -19.26
C ALA A 283 -20.77 -1.77 -20.72
N GLY A 284 -21.22 -0.53 -20.94
CA GLY A 284 -21.54 -0.03 -22.28
C GLY A 284 -20.33 0.32 -23.13
N TYR A 285 -19.13 0.41 -22.55
CA TYR A 285 -17.91 0.78 -23.25
C TYR A 285 -16.92 -0.37 -23.34
N GLY A 286 -16.32 -0.54 -24.51
CA GLY A 286 -15.07 -1.26 -24.68
C GLY A 286 -13.93 -0.27 -24.85
N MET A 287 -12.87 -0.42 -24.07
CA MET A 287 -11.75 0.52 -24.11
C MET A 287 -10.45 -0.17 -24.41
N VAL A 288 -9.75 0.32 -25.42
CA VAL A 288 -8.37 -0.06 -25.73
C VAL A 288 -7.49 1.15 -25.44
N LEU A 289 -6.68 1.03 -24.40
CA LEU A 289 -5.75 2.06 -23.98
C LEU A 289 -4.45 2.04 -24.78
N GLN A 290 -3.73 3.14 -24.76
CA GLN A 290 -2.36 3.24 -25.28
C GLN A 290 -1.42 2.28 -24.54
N GLU A 291 -1.53 2.24 -23.21
CA GLU A 291 -0.79 1.28 -22.38
C GLU A 291 -1.52 -0.07 -22.37
N THR A 292 -0.77 -1.09 -22.75
CA THR A 292 -1.28 -2.46 -22.76
C THR A 292 -1.04 -3.13 -21.41
N TRP A 293 -2.11 -3.44 -20.69
CA TRP A 293 -2.01 -4.17 -19.44
C TRP A 293 -2.37 -5.65 -19.61
N LEU A 294 -1.44 -6.52 -19.24
CA LEU A 294 -1.62 -7.96 -19.20
C LEU A 294 -1.22 -8.48 -17.81
N ARG A 295 -2.07 -9.31 -17.23
CA ARG A 295 -1.77 -9.96 -15.93
C ARG A 295 -0.97 -11.23 -16.13
N ALA A 296 -0.22 -11.65 -15.12
CA ALA A 296 0.38 -12.98 -15.08
C ALA A 296 -0.73 -14.05 -15.16
N GLY A 297 -0.56 -15.05 -16.02
CA GLY A 297 -1.55 -16.09 -16.29
C GLY A 297 -1.51 -16.54 -17.75
N THR A 298 -2.52 -17.29 -18.19
CA THR A 298 -2.58 -17.75 -19.59
C THR A 298 -3.05 -16.64 -20.54
N ILE A 299 -2.78 -16.78 -21.82
CA ILE A 299 -3.34 -15.89 -22.85
C ILE A 299 -4.88 -15.96 -22.83
N ARG A 300 -5.45 -17.15 -22.64
CA ARG A 300 -6.89 -17.35 -22.44
C ARG A 300 -7.42 -16.47 -21.31
N ASP A 301 -6.82 -16.56 -20.12
CA ASP A 301 -7.22 -15.76 -18.94
C ASP A 301 -7.18 -14.26 -19.22
N ASN A 302 -6.20 -13.81 -20.00
CA ASN A 302 -6.07 -12.42 -20.38
C ASN A 302 -7.13 -11.96 -21.37
N ILE A 303 -7.54 -12.80 -22.31
CA ILE A 303 -8.61 -12.49 -23.28
C ILE A 303 -9.98 -12.49 -22.59
N THR A 304 -10.21 -13.43 -21.66
CA THR A 304 -11.53 -13.62 -21.01
C THR A 304 -11.77 -12.74 -19.80
N VAL A 305 -10.89 -11.80 -19.46
CA VAL A 305 -11.02 -10.91 -18.28
C VAL A 305 -12.39 -10.25 -18.17
N GLY A 306 -12.98 -9.80 -19.28
CA GLY A 306 -14.29 -9.15 -19.31
C GLY A 306 -15.48 -10.11 -19.49
N ARG A 307 -15.22 -11.36 -19.87
CA ARG A 307 -16.23 -12.40 -20.13
C ARG A 307 -15.67 -13.79 -19.80
N PRO A 308 -15.62 -14.16 -18.53
CA PRO A 308 -15.01 -15.42 -18.06
C PRO A 308 -15.71 -16.70 -18.56
N ASP A 309 -16.97 -16.59 -18.93
CA ASP A 309 -17.85 -17.66 -19.41
C ASP A 309 -17.80 -17.89 -20.94
N ALA A 310 -16.90 -17.18 -21.65
CA ALA A 310 -16.77 -17.31 -23.10
C ALA A 310 -16.31 -18.72 -23.51
N THR A 311 -16.95 -19.28 -24.55
CA THR A 311 -16.53 -20.58 -25.09
C THR A 311 -15.24 -20.48 -25.89
N GLN A 312 -14.59 -21.63 -26.12
CA GLN A 312 -13.36 -21.67 -26.91
C GLN A 312 -13.58 -21.14 -28.35
N GLU A 313 -14.73 -21.47 -28.93
CA GLU A 313 -15.08 -21.00 -30.28
C GLU A 313 -15.23 -19.48 -30.34
N GLU A 314 -15.84 -18.88 -29.32
CA GLU A 314 -15.99 -17.42 -29.21
C GLU A 314 -14.65 -16.71 -29.06
N ILE A 315 -13.75 -17.27 -28.22
CA ILE A 315 -12.39 -16.76 -28.03
C ILE A 315 -11.61 -16.80 -29.34
N GLU A 316 -11.66 -17.94 -30.07
CA GLU A 316 -10.98 -18.08 -31.33
C GLU A 316 -11.57 -17.17 -32.42
N ALA A 317 -12.90 -17.04 -32.47
CA ALA A 317 -13.56 -16.14 -33.40
C ALA A 317 -13.14 -14.68 -33.18
N ALA A 318 -13.12 -14.22 -31.93
CA ALA A 318 -12.64 -12.89 -31.58
C ALA A 318 -11.15 -12.71 -31.93
N ALA A 319 -10.30 -13.69 -31.63
CA ALA A 319 -8.88 -13.64 -31.96
C ALA A 319 -8.60 -13.66 -33.46
N LYS A 320 -9.40 -14.40 -34.23
CA LYS A 320 -9.32 -14.42 -35.71
C LYS A 320 -9.73 -13.07 -36.27
N ALA A 321 -10.80 -12.46 -35.76
CA ALA A 321 -11.25 -11.15 -36.22
C ALA A 321 -10.22 -10.05 -35.97
N CYS A 322 -9.43 -10.15 -34.88
CA CYS A 322 -8.35 -9.22 -34.55
C CYS A 322 -6.97 -9.62 -35.11
N HIS A 323 -6.87 -10.66 -35.92
CA HIS A 323 -5.60 -11.23 -36.43
C HIS A 323 -4.64 -11.71 -35.31
N ALA A 324 -5.14 -11.92 -34.09
CA ALA A 324 -4.34 -12.42 -32.95
C ALA A 324 -4.13 -13.94 -33.03
N HIS A 325 -5.08 -14.70 -33.57
CA HIS A 325 -5.07 -16.17 -33.61
C HIS A 325 -3.77 -16.74 -34.20
N SER A 326 -3.27 -16.16 -35.28
CA SER A 326 -2.10 -16.66 -36.00
C SER A 326 -0.81 -16.62 -35.15
N PHE A 327 -0.61 -15.60 -34.36
CA PHE A 327 0.57 -15.52 -33.48
C PHE A 327 0.38 -16.38 -32.24
N ILE A 328 -0.84 -16.44 -31.67
CA ILE A 328 -1.13 -17.26 -30.49
C ILE A 328 -0.83 -18.73 -30.79
N MET A 329 -1.24 -19.24 -31.94
CA MET A 329 -1.00 -20.63 -32.37
C MET A 329 0.47 -20.95 -32.67
N ARG A 330 1.35 -19.96 -32.81
CA ARG A 330 2.80 -20.14 -32.92
C ARG A 330 3.50 -20.28 -31.58
N LEU A 331 2.81 -19.97 -30.45
CA LEU A 331 3.35 -20.15 -29.14
C LEU A 331 3.27 -21.63 -28.72
N PRO A 332 4.16 -22.09 -27.82
CA PRO A 332 4.28 -23.52 -27.50
C PRO A 332 2.98 -24.18 -27.03
N GLU A 333 2.17 -23.48 -26.24
CA GLU A 333 0.91 -23.99 -25.68
C GLU A 333 -0.32 -23.23 -26.22
N GLY A 334 -0.16 -22.42 -27.30
CA GLY A 334 -1.25 -21.66 -27.92
C GLY A 334 -1.93 -20.73 -26.89
N TYR A 335 -3.25 -20.86 -26.75
CA TYR A 335 -4.05 -20.06 -25.80
C TYR A 335 -3.73 -20.33 -24.33
N ASP A 336 -3.17 -21.48 -24.00
CA ASP A 336 -2.82 -21.87 -22.64
C ASP A 336 -1.38 -21.49 -22.28
N THR A 337 -0.65 -20.83 -23.19
CA THR A 337 0.67 -20.28 -22.95
C THR A 337 0.62 -19.30 -21.78
N VAL A 338 1.45 -19.55 -20.76
CA VAL A 338 1.57 -18.70 -19.57
C VAL A 338 2.48 -17.52 -19.89
N ILE A 339 2.00 -16.31 -19.60
CA ILE A 339 2.76 -15.07 -19.71
C ILE A 339 2.98 -14.48 -18.33
N SER A 340 4.15 -13.84 -18.13
CA SER A 340 4.44 -13.07 -16.93
C SER A 340 3.68 -11.75 -16.92
N GLU A 341 3.74 -11.04 -15.82
CA GLU A 341 3.22 -9.68 -15.69
C GLU A 341 3.75 -8.80 -16.83
N ASP A 342 2.91 -7.92 -17.34
CA ASP A 342 3.16 -7.09 -18.54
C ASP A 342 3.47 -7.87 -19.83
N GLY A 343 3.10 -9.14 -19.89
CA GLY A 343 3.16 -9.94 -21.13
C GLY A 343 4.55 -10.48 -21.50
N GLY A 344 5.55 -10.30 -20.64
CA GLY A 344 6.85 -10.95 -20.76
C GLY A 344 7.51 -10.83 -22.15
N SER A 345 7.65 -11.97 -22.88
CA SER A 345 8.30 -12.05 -24.16
C SER A 345 7.48 -11.55 -25.36
N LEU A 346 6.23 -11.14 -25.16
CA LEU A 346 5.38 -10.65 -26.25
C LEU A 346 5.84 -9.27 -26.74
N SER A 347 5.81 -9.06 -28.05
CA SER A 347 6.03 -7.74 -28.61
C SER A 347 4.88 -6.79 -28.27
N GLN A 348 5.13 -5.47 -28.32
CA GLN A 348 4.11 -4.47 -28.02
C GLN A 348 2.87 -4.61 -28.93
N GLY A 349 3.07 -4.92 -30.21
CA GLY A 349 1.96 -5.19 -31.13
C GLY A 349 1.15 -6.43 -30.75
N GLN A 350 1.79 -7.52 -30.30
CA GLN A 350 1.10 -8.72 -29.82
C GLN A 350 0.29 -8.43 -28.55
N LYS A 351 0.83 -7.65 -27.60
CA LYS A 351 0.13 -7.21 -26.40
C LYS A 351 -1.12 -6.39 -26.77
N GLN A 352 -0.99 -5.45 -27.70
CA GLN A 352 -2.10 -4.65 -28.23
C GLN A 352 -3.18 -5.54 -28.86
N LEU A 353 -2.80 -6.51 -29.69
CA LEU A 353 -3.76 -7.44 -30.31
C LEU A 353 -4.53 -8.24 -29.24
N LEU A 354 -3.90 -8.66 -28.14
CA LEU A 354 -4.60 -9.32 -27.02
C LEU A 354 -5.60 -8.37 -26.35
N CYS A 355 -5.23 -7.11 -26.12
CA CYS A 355 -6.14 -6.11 -25.54
C CYS A 355 -7.34 -5.83 -26.47
N ILE A 356 -7.13 -5.75 -27.78
CA ILE A 356 -8.21 -5.60 -28.76
C ILE A 356 -9.10 -6.85 -28.77
N THR A 357 -8.50 -8.06 -28.74
CA THR A 357 -9.25 -9.32 -28.70
C THR A 357 -10.15 -9.41 -27.45
N ARG A 358 -9.67 -8.97 -26.29
CA ARG A 358 -10.44 -8.86 -25.05
C ARG A 358 -11.71 -8.02 -25.24
N VAL A 359 -11.58 -6.87 -25.86
CA VAL A 359 -12.71 -5.96 -26.09
C VAL A 359 -13.67 -6.52 -27.14
N MET A 360 -13.16 -7.11 -28.23
CA MET A 360 -13.97 -7.74 -29.26
C MET A 360 -14.75 -8.95 -28.76
N LEU A 361 -14.23 -9.69 -27.77
CA LEU A 361 -14.93 -10.79 -27.13
C LEU A 361 -16.16 -10.30 -26.34
N CYS A 362 -16.05 -9.14 -25.68
CA CYS A 362 -17.13 -8.53 -24.91
C CYS A 362 -18.24 -7.91 -25.79
N ARG A 363 -17.95 -7.53 -27.03
CA ARG A 363 -18.87 -6.88 -27.99
C ARG A 363 -19.65 -5.70 -27.42
N PRO A 364 -18.98 -4.71 -26.83
CA PRO A 364 -19.64 -3.56 -26.24
C PRO A 364 -20.32 -2.69 -27.33
N PRO A 365 -21.45 -2.03 -27.02
CA PRO A 365 -22.13 -1.14 -27.98
C PRO A 365 -21.31 0.09 -28.36
N MET A 366 -20.44 0.57 -27.48
CA MET A 366 -19.56 1.71 -27.71
C MET A 366 -18.11 1.31 -27.57
N LEU A 367 -17.24 1.86 -28.43
CA LEU A 367 -15.82 1.55 -28.46
C LEU A 367 -14.99 2.83 -28.34
N ILE A 368 -14.05 2.84 -27.42
CA ILE A 368 -13.05 3.90 -27.26
C ILE A 368 -11.68 3.30 -27.62
N LEU A 369 -11.00 3.95 -28.56
CA LEU A 369 -9.67 3.56 -28.99
C LEU A 369 -8.72 4.73 -28.73
N ASP A 370 -7.77 4.55 -27.80
CA ASP A 370 -6.72 5.52 -27.51
C ASP A 370 -5.42 5.07 -28.17
N GLU A 371 -5.01 5.75 -29.26
CA GLU A 371 -3.83 5.46 -30.09
C GLU A 371 -3.72 4.00 -30.62
N ALA A 372 -4.81 3.24 -30.60
CA ALA A 372 -4.85 1.88 -31.12
C ALA A 372 -4.87 1.80 -32.68
N CYS A 373 -4.83 2.94 -33.37
CA CYS A 373 -4.93 3.04 -34.82
C CYS A 373 -3.75 2.44 -35.60
N LEU A 374 -2.62 2.19 -34.96
CA LEU A 374 -1.40 1.76 -35.67
C LEU A 374 -1.46 0.32 -36.26
N LEU A 375 -2.47 -0.48 -35.88
CA LEU A 375 -2.58 -1.88 -36.36
C LEU A 375 -3.67 -2.13 -37.38
N TYR A 376 -4.62 -1.22 -37.57
CA TYR A 376 -5.81 -1.50 -38.36
C TYR A 376 -5.83 -0.92 -39.79
N THR A 377 -5.04 0.09 -40.10
CA THR A 377 -4.93 0.64 -41.43
C THR A 377 -3.57 1.27 -41.67
N SER A 378 -2.67 0.59 -42.32
CA SER A 378 -1.73 1.28 -43.18
C SER A 378 -1.48 0.49 -44.44
N PRO A 379 -2.21 0.76 -45.52
CA PRO A 379 -1.72 0.47 -46.85
C PRO A 379 -0.71 1.51 -47.32
N SER A 380 -0.48 2.62 -46.63
CA SER A 380 0.48 3.63 -47.09
C SER A 380 1.09 4.47 -45.97
N PRO A 381 2.41 4.71 -46.00
CA PRO A 381 3.08 5.67 -45.11
C PRO A 381 2.63 7.14 -45.27
N ARG A 382 1.71 7.42 -46.21
CA ARG A 382 1.21 8.78 -46.50
C ARG A 382 -0.03 9.18 -45.70
N ASP A 383 -0.64 8.27 -44.96
CA ASP A 383 -1.85 8.53 -44.21
C ASP A 383 -1.61 8.87 -42.72
N CYS A 384 -0.35 9.07 -42.33
CA CYS A 384 0.08 9.42 -40.97
C CYS A 384 0.73 10.81 -40.89
N SER A 385 0.38 11.75 -41.78
CA SER A 385 0.87 13.14 -41.75
C SER A 385 -0.25 14.11 -41.39
#